data_5ad5fd91a3f3ad7888bfb6b21d361c3c
#
_entry.id   5ad5fd91a3f3ad7888bfb6b21d361c3c
#
_cell.length_a   1.000
_cell.length_b   1.000
_cell.length_c   1.000
_cell.angle_alpha   90.00
_cell.angle_beta   90.00
_cell.angle_gamma   90.00
#
_symmetry.space_group_name_H-M   'P 1'
#
loop_
_entity.id
_entity.type
_entity.pdbx_description
1 polymer ?
#
loop_
_entity_poly.entity_id
_entity_poly.type
_entity_poly.pdbx_seq_one_letter_code
_entity_poly.pdbx_strand_id
1 'polypeptide(L)'
;MARAFSCNRELSLALIAALLVAPSRLSALTVSLTNQDIERALRLGRSSERERAVFHARYVRPLQYSIVQKFEVITEFRRYVLKTEERGRLGDWLFAQGVRAAQEALRPWQGRVSVVAQLQFDPQNTYVSVPPFVLFVGGTPEVAPVEGHMTPLRSPALPLGNRQSTYLVGATIQVDFDAASFGQTQRPVSVILDGSERARVTIDFSALE
;
A
#
# COMPACT_ATOMS: atom_id res chain seq x y z
N MET A 1 21.67 1.09 -80.35
CA MET A 1 20.25 1.16 -79.92
C MET A 1 20.21 1.17 -78.43
N ALA A 2 19.80 2.27 -77.89
CA ALA A 2 19.69 2.55 -76.45
C ALA A 2 18.40 2.00 -75.87
N ARG A 3 18.42 1.57 -74.63
CA ARG A 3 17.29 1.72 -73.73
C ARG A 3 17.74 1.77 -72.27
N ALA A 4 17.40 2.86 -71.67
CA ALA A 4 17.58 3.20 -70.25
C ALA A 4 16.77 2.33 -69.32
N PHE A 5 17.30 2.09 -68.13
CA PHE A 5 16.57 1.53 -67.01
C PHE A 5 16.44 2.56 -65.91
N SER A 6 15.19 2.93 -65.69
CA SER A 6 14.71 3.72 -64.56
C SER A 6 14.83 2.87 -63.29
N CYS A 7 15.50 3.41 -62.31
CA CYS A 7 15.73 2.75 -61.02
C CYS A 7 14.67 3.22 -60.00
N ASN A 8 14.07 2.27 -59.35
CA ASN A 8 13.07 2.38 -58.32
C ASN A 8 13.54 3.18 -57.09
N ARG A 9 12.84 4.25 -56.79
CA ARG A 9 13.04 5.13 -55.66
C ARG A 9 11.88 5.06 -54.66
N GLU A 10 11.40 3.86 -54.39
CA GLU A 10 10.17 3.66 -53.59
C GLU A 10 10.35 2.76 -52.35
N LEU A 11 11.54 2.65 -51.78
CA LEU A 11 11.76 1.70 -50.67
C LEU A 11 12.34 2.32 -49.40
N SER A 12 12.19 3.63 -49.18
CA SER A 12 12.81 4.27 -48.00
C SER A 12 11.84 4.98 -47.04
N LEU A 13 10.53 4.80 -47.16
CA LEU A 13 9.55 5.51 -46.32
C LEU A 13 8.75 4.63 -45.36
N ALA A 14 9.04 3.34 -45.26
CA ALA A 14 8.27 2.40 -44.42
C ALA A 14 8.92 2.06 -43.07
N LEU A 15 10.06 2.66 -42.71
CA LEU A 15 10.80 2.21 -41.49
C LEU A 15 10.87 3.23 -40.34
N ILE A 16 10.09 4.29 -40.35
CA ILE A 16 10.13 5.32 -39.26
C ILE A 16 8.86 5.34 -38.37
N ALA A 17 7.87 4.53 -38.68
CA ALA A 17 6.60 4.54 -37.91
C ALA A 17 6.53 3.56 -36.72
N ALA A 18 7.58 2.88 -36.33
CA ALA A 18 7.56 1.79 -35.34
C ALA A 18 8.22 2.10 -33.99
N LEU A 19 8.48 3.35 -33.64
CA LEU A 19 9.22 3.70 -32.41
C LEU A 19 8.54 4.73 -31.51
N LEU A 20 7.22 4.80 -31.55
CA LEU A 20 6.44 5.47 -30.53
C LEU A 20 5.72 4.45 -29.64
N VAL A 21 6.46 3.43 -29.15
CA VAL A 21 6.06 2.73 -27.94
C VAL A 21 6.33 3.73 -26.82
N ALA A 22 5.27 4.41 -26.38
CA ALA A 22 5.32 5.19 -25.16
C ALA A 22 5.87 4.27 -24.06
N PRO A 23 6.92 4.66 -23.35
CA PRO A 23 7.37 3.86 -22.21
C PRO A 23 6.18 3.78 -21.27
N SER A 24 5.65 2.59 -21.09
CA SER A 24 4.80 2.27 -19.95
C SER A 24 5.57 2.79 -18.75
N ARG A 25 5.08 3.83 -18.11
CA ARG A 25 5.64 4.32 -16.85
C ARG A 25 5.52 3.14 -15.90
N LEU A 26 6.63 2.42 -15.73
CA LEU A 26 6.77 1.49 -14.62
C LEU A 26 6.51 2.37 -13.39
N SER A 27 5.35 2.20 -12.79
CA SER A 27 4.99 2.91 -11.56
C SER A 27 5.92 2.37 -10.50
N ALA A 28 7.04 3.07 -10.32
CA ALA A 28 7.93 2.82 -9.21
C ALA A 28 7.28 3.39 -7.97
N LEU A 29 7.43 2.74 -6.85
CA LEU A 29 7.10 3.29 -5.55
C LEU A 29 7.70 4.70 -5.49
N THR A 30 6.84 5.71 -5.60
CA THR A 30 7.30 7.09 -5.78
C THR A 30 7.82 7.58 -4.43
N VAL A 31 9.14 7.75 -4.33
CA VAL A 31 9.83 8.14 -3.09
C VAL A 31 9.51 9.58 -2.68
N SER A 32 9.08 10.40 -3.64
CA SER A 32 8.61 11.76 -3.36
C SER A 32 7.48 12.13 -4.32
N LEU A 33 6.33 12.51 -3.77
CA LEU A 33 5.18 12.94 -4.55
C LEU A 33 5.34 14.38 -5.02
N THR A 34 4.97 14.64 -6.28
CA THR A 34 4.81 15.99 -6.80
C THR A 34 3.48 16.59 -6.31
N ASN A 35 3.33 17.92 -6.40
CA ASN A 35 2.05 18.56 -6.10
C ASN A 35 0.91 18.01 -6.97
N GLN A 36 1.19 17.66 -8.23
CA GLN A 36 0.22 17.05 -9.13
C GLN A 36 -0.22 15.66 -8.67
N ASP A 37 0.70 14.85 -8.12
CA ASP A 37 0.37 13.55 -7.54
C ASP A 37 -0.52 13.70 -6.31
N ILE A 38 -0.21 14.66 -5.44
CA ILE A 38 -1.01 14.97 -4.26
C ILE A 38 -2.42 15.41 -4.67
N GLU A 39 -2.55 16.32 -5.63
CA GLU A 39 -3.85 16.72 -6.16
C GLU A 39 -4.65 15.53 -6.72
N ARG A 40 -3.97 14.61 -7.44
CA ARG A 40 -4.57 13.39 -7.95
C ARG A 40 -5.07 12.51 -6.79
N ALA A 41 -4.28 12.33 -5.73
CA ALA A 41 -4.67 11.58 -4.55
C ALA A 41 -5.86 12.20 -3.82
N LEU A 42 -5.87 13.53 -3.64
CA LEU A 42 -6.99 14.27 -3.03
C LEU A 42 -8.28 14.14 -3.86
N ARG A 43 -8.19 14.21 -5.20
CA ARG A 43 -9.34 13.97 -6.08
C ARG A 43 -9.87 12.55 -5.95
N LEU A 44 -8.97 11.55 -5.92
CA LEU A 44 -9.34 10.14 -5.76
C LEU A 44 -10.02 9.88 -4.42
N GLY A 45 -9.53 10.46 -3.32
CA GLY A 45 -10.16 10.33 -2.00
C GLY A 45 -11.59 10.91 -1.93
N ARG A 46 -11.95 11.81 -2.87
CA ARG A 46 -13.32 12.38 -3.01
C ARG A 46 -14.15 11.68 -4.09
N SER A 47 -13.57 10.73 -4.81
CA SER A 47 -14.27 10.03 -5.87
C SER A 47 -15.37 9.11 -5.35
N SER A 48 -16.07 8.42 -6.24
CA SER A 48 -17.10 7.47 -5.87
C SER A 48 -16.53 6.32 -5.00
N GLU A 49 -17.38 5.74 -4.16
CA GLU A 49 -17.00 4.59 -3.33
C GLU A 49 -16.44 3.43 -4.18
N ARG A 50 -17.04 3.21 -5.36
CA ARG A 50 -16.58 2.17 -6.29
C ARG A 50 -15.17 2.43 -6.79
N GLU A 51 -14.83 3.65 -7.16
CA GLU A 51 -13.49 4.00 -7.63
C GLU A 51 -12.46 3.86 -6.52
N ARG A 52 -12.78 4.30 -5.31
CA ARG A 52 -11.93 4.13 -4.14
C ARG A 52 -11.71 2.65 -3.81
N ALA A 53 -12.78 1.84 -3.84
CA ALA A 53 -12.67 0.40 -3.59
C ALA A 53 -11.74 -0.29 -4.59
N VAL A 54 -11.86 0.01 -5.88
CA VAL A 54 -10.96 -0.51 -6.93
C VAL A 54 -9.51 -0.08 -6.69
N PHE A 55 -9.30 1.16 -6.30
CA PHE A 55 -7.97 1.67 -5.96
C PHE A 55 -7.39 0.92 -4.75
N HIS A 56 -8.11 0.83 -3.63
CA HIS A 56 -7.61 0.21 -2.41
C HIS A 56 -7.36 -1.29 -2.54
N ALA A 57 -8.11 -1.99 -3.40
CA ALA A 57 -7.93 -3.43 -3.62
C ALA A 57 -6.51 -3.80 -4.08
N ARG A 58 -5.79 -2.88 -4.74
CA ARG A 58 -4.40 -3.11 -5.20
C ARG A 58 -3.41 -3.25 -4.05
N TYR A 59 -3.72 -2.65 -2.90
CA TYR A 59 -2.84 -2.55 -1.74
C TYR A 59 -3.14 -3.60 -0.66
N VAL A 60 -4.15 -4.43 -0.87
CA VAL A 60 -4.61 -5.42 0.10
C VAL A 60 -4.38 -6.82 -0.44
N ARG A 61 -3.82 -7.68 0.38
CA ARG A 61 -3.63 -9.11 0.11
C ARG A 61 -4.34 -9.90 1.18
N PRO A 62 -5.60 -10.31 0.94
CA PRO A 62 -6.35 -11.15 1.89
C PRO A 62 -5.73 -12.54 1.93
N LEU A 63 -5.79 -13.16 3.11
CA LEU A 63 -5.39 -14.55 3.34
C LEU A 63 -6.60 -15.35 3.80
N GLN A 64 -6.64 -16.61 3.38
CA GLN A 64 -7.66 -17.55 3.84
C GLN A 64 -7.03 -18.53 4.83
N TYR A 65 -7.81 -18.94 5.84
CA TYR A 65 -7.43 -19.97 6.80
C TYR A 65 -6.12 -19.71 7.56
N SER A 66 -5.82 -18.45 7.87
CA SER A 66 -4.65 -18.02 8.60
C SER A 66 -5.04 -17.14 9.79
N ILE A 67 -4.19 -17.13 10.83
CA ILE A 67 -4.29 -16.13 11.90
C ILE A 67 -4.12 -14.71 11.37
N VAL A 68 -3.37 -14.53 10.28
CA VAL A 68 -3.26 -13.27 9.55
C VAL A 68 -4.38 -13.23 8.51
N GLN A 69 -5.31 -12.29 8.65
CA GLN A 69 -6.44 -12.14 7.74
C GLN A 69 -6.08 -11.43 6.45
N LYS A 70 -5.20 -10.44 6.55
CA LYS A 70 -4.71 -9.69 5.40
C LYS A 70 -3.39 -9.00 5.70
N PHE A 71 -2.64 -8.76 4.62
CA PHE A 71 -1.61 -7.73 4.57
C PHE A 71 -2.11 -6.53 3.79
N GLU A 72 -1.65 -5.36 4.18
CA GLU A 72 -2.02 -4.09 3.57
C GLU A 72 -0.78 -3.19 3.48
N VAL A 73 -0.60 -2.53 2.32
CA VAL A 73 0.49 -1.57 2.12
C VAL A 73 -0.10 -0.16 2.08
N ILE A 74 0.49 0.75 2.83
CA ILE A 74 0.11 2.16 2.84
C ILE A 74 1.31 2.97 2.35
N THR A 75 1.28 3.31 1.07
CA THR A 75 2.25 4.22 0.45
C THR A 75 1.93 5.66 0.80
N GLU A 76 2.84 6.59 0.52
CA GLU A 76 2.59 8.02 0.71
C GLU A 76 1.37 8.48 -0.09
N PHE A 77 1.26 8.10 -1.37
CA PHE A 77 0.11 8.43 -2.22
C PHE A 77 -1.21 7.92 -1.61
N ARG A 78 -1.25 6.64 -1.24
CA ARG A 78 -2.44 6.04 -0.64
C ARG A 78 -2.81 6.71 0.69
N ARG A 79 -1.85 7.20 1.44
CA ARG A 79 -2.07 7.91 2.71
C ARG A 79 -2.82 9.22 2.50
N TYR A 80 -2.51 9.97 1.42
CA TYR A 80 -3.32 11.15 1.04
C TYR A 80 -4.76 10.78 0.69
N VAL A 81 -4.97 9.68 -0.05
CA VAL A 81 -6.33 9.18 -0.36
C VAL A 81 -7.10 8.85 0.92
N LEU A 82 -6.53 8.01 1.79
CA LEU A 82 -7.15 7.60 3.07
C LEU A 82 -7.45 8.80 3.97
N LYS A 83 -6.53 9.77 4.06
CA LYS A 83 -6.74 10.97 4.88
C LYS A 83 -7.85 11.84 4.32
N THR A 84 -7.97 11.94 3.01
CA THR A 84 -9.06 12.66 2.36
C THR A 84 -10.41 11.99 2.62
N GLU A 85 -10.49 10.68 2.57
CA GLU A 85 -11.70 9.94 2.91
C GLU A 85 -12.10 10.11 4.37
N GLU A 86 -11.12 10.04 5.27
CA GLU A 86 -11.35 10.26 6.72
C GLU A 86 -11.92 11.65 6.97
N ARG A 87 -11.29 12.69 6.41
CA ARG A 87 -11.73 14.07 6.54
C ARG A 87 -13.10 14.31 5.92
N GLY A 88 -13.36 13.72 4.76
CA GLY A 88 -14.67 13.78 4.11
C GLY A 88 -15.78 13.16 4.97
N ARG A 89 -15.53 12.02 5.62
CA ARG A 89 -16.47 11.42 6.58
C ARG A 89 -16.74 12.29 7.79
N LEU A 90 -15.77 13.11 8.19
CA LEU A 90 -15.92 14.10 9.28
C LEU A 90 -16.52 15.44 8.80
N GLY A 91 -16.88 15.57 7.52
CA GLY A 91 -17.42 16.80 6.94
C GLY A 91 -16.37 17.87 6.63
N ASP A 92 -15.09 17.57 6.79
CA ASP A 92 -13.98 18.50 6.48
C ASP A 92 -13.53 18.38 5.02
N TRP A 93 -14.31 18.96 4.13
CA TRP A 93 -14.01 18.99 2.70
C TRP A 93 -12.94 20.03 2.32
N LEU A 94 -12.62 20.97 3.21
CA LEU A 94 -11.60 21.99 2.97
C LEU A 94 -10.20 21.38 2.91
N PHE A 95 -9.94 20.34 3.70
CA PHE A 95 -8.68 19.58 3.64
C PHE A 95 -8.36 19.12 2.22
N ALA A 96 -9.36 18.63 1.50
CA ALA A 96 -9.19 18.10 0.15
C ALA A 96 -8.99 19.17 -0.94
N GLN A 97 -9.12 20.45 -0.61
CA GLN A 97 -8.94 21.56 -1.54
C GLN A 97 -7.53 22.18 -1.48
N GLY A 98 -6.76 21.83 -0.46
CA GLY A 98 -5.46 22.46 -0.21
C GLY A 98 -4.29 21.48 -0.19
N VAL A 99 -3.48 21.45 -1.28
CA VAL A 99 -2.24 20.65 -1.33
C VAL A 99 -1.34 20.94 -0.15
N ARG A 100 -1.13 22.23 0.19
CA ARG A 100 -0.28 22.66 1.30
C ARG A 100 -0.76 22.13 2.66
N ALA A 101 -2.07 22.22 2.92
CA ALA A 101 -2.66 21.71 4.16
C ALA A 101 -2.50 20.18 4.27
N ALA A 102 -2.69 19.48 3.15
CA ALA A 102 -2.50 18.05 3.09
C ALA A 102 -1.02 17.64 3.31
N GLN A 103 -0.08 18.34 2.69
CA GLN A 103 1.37 18.13 2.89
C GLN A 103 1.77 18.34 4.35
N GLU A 104 1.32 19.42 4.98
CA GLU A 104 1.63 19.70 6.38
C GLU A 104 1.08 18.60 7.31
N ALA A 105 -0.17 18.16 7.09
CA ALA A 105 -0.79 17.11 7.88
C ALA A 105 -0.09 15.75 7.73
N LEU A 106 0.52 15.46 6.60
CA LEU A 106 1.18 14.18 6.32
C LEU A 106 2.72 14.27 6.30
N ARG A 107 3.29 15.41 6.68
CA ARG A 107 4.74 15.61 6.77
C ARG A 107 5.49 14.49 7.51
N PRO A 108 5.03 13.96 8.66
CA PRO A 108 5.73 12.88 9.36
C PRO A 108 5.84 11.58 8.58
N TRP A 109 5.04 11.44 7.53
CA TRP A 109 4.91 10.22 6.74
C TRP A 109 5.53 10.32 5.34
N GLN A 110 6.17 11.45 5.03
CA GLN A 110 6.84 11.65 3.75
C GLN A 110 7.98 10.66 3.57
N GLY A 111 8.06 10.05 2.38
CA GLY A 111 9.07 9.04 2.08
C GLY A 111 8.91 7.73 2.85
N ARG A 112 7.78 7.48 3.54
CA ARG A 112 7.52 6.26 4.29
C ARG A 112 6.49 5.36 3.63
N VAL A 113 6.72 4.06 3.75
CA VAL A 113 5.76 3.00 3.43
C VAL A 113 5.43 2.25 4.70
N SER A 114 4.14 2.09 5.00
CA SER A 114 3.71 1.20 6.08
C SER A 114 3.25 -0.13 5.50
N VAL A 115 3.69 -1.22 6.14
CA VAL A 115 3.13 -2.54 5.92
C VAL A 115 2.32 -2.90 7.17
N VAL A 116 1.07 -3.30 6.94
CA VAL A 116 0.13 -3.60 8.01
C VAL A 116 -0.31 -5.05 7.89
N ALA A 117 -0.29 -5.78 8.99
CA ALA A 117 -0.88 -7.12 9.10
C ALA A 117 -2.05 -7.07 10.08
N GLN A 118 -3.21 -7.53 9.67
CA GLN A 118 -4.37 -7.69 10.54
C GLN A 118 -4.46 -9.12 11.01
N LEU A 119 -4.43 -9.30 12.32
CA LEU A 119 -4.55 -10.60 12.98
C LEU A 119 -5.96 -10.80 13.52
N GLN A 120 -6.45 -12.02 13.44
CA GLN A 120 -7.65 -12.48 14.11
C GLN A 120 -7.32 -13.71 14.94
N PHE A 121 -7.66 -13.66 16.22
CA PHE A 121 -7.41 -14.75 17.14
C PHE A 121 -8.63 -15.67 17.22
N ASP A 122 -8.36 -16.93 17.54
CA ASP A 122 -9.41 -17.90 17.86
C ASP A 122 -10.28 -17.35 19.00
N PRO A 123 -11.61 -17.43 18.93
CA PRO A 123 -12.50 -17.02 20.01
C PRO A 123 -12.21 -17.73 21.36
N GLN A 124 -11.62 -18.91 21.31
CA GLN A 124 -11.24 -19.69 22.50
C GLN A 124 -9.85 -19.35 23.01
N ASN A 125 -9.16 -18.36 22.42
CA ASN A 125 -7.83 -17.99 22.91
C ASN A 125 -7.87 -17.46 24.35
N THR A 126 -6.78 -17.68 25.07
CA THR A 126 -6.61 -17.23 26.45
C THR A 126 -5.61 -16.08 26.57
N TYR A 127 -5.37 -15.34 25.48
CA TYR A 127 -4.39 -14.28 25.47
C TYR A 127 -4.81 -13.11 26.36
N VAL A 128 -3.97 -12.78 27.33
CA VAL A 128 -4.10 -11.58 28.17
C VAL A 128 -3.57 -10.33 27.45
N SER A 129 -2.51 -10.53 26.68
CA SER A 129 -1.87 -9.51 25.83
C SER A 129 -1.60 -10.08 24.44
N VAL A 130 -1.35 -9.21 23.48
CA VAL A 130 -0.96 -9.64 22.13
C VAL A 130 0.39 -10.35 22.22
N PRO A 131 0.51 -11.58 21.70
CA PRO A 131 1.80 -12.25 21.59
C PRO A 131 2.82 -11.42 20.76
N PRO A 132 4.13 -11.64 20.91
CA PRO A 132 5.17 -10.86 20.28
C PRO A 132 5.34 -11.22 18.80
N PHE A 133 4.33 -10.91 18.00
CA PHE A 133 4.42 -11.06 16.55
C PHE A 133 5.40 -10.06 15.94
N VAL A 134 6.19 -10.50 14.98
CA VAL A 134 7.11 -9.68 14.20
C VAL A 134 6.65 -9.67 12.75
N LEU A 135 6.47 -8.49 12.17
CA LEU A 135 6.25 -8.32 10.75
C LEU A 135 7.61 -8.10 10.09
N PHE A 136 7.92 -8.93 9.11
CA PHE A 136 9.19 -8.93 8.41
C PHE A 136 8.98 -8.71 6.90
N VAL A 137 9.82 -7.86 6.30
CA VAL A 137 9.89 -7.65 4.86
C VAL A 137 11.25 -8.14 4.38
N GLY A 138 11.24 -9.26 3.66
CA GLY A 138 12.46 -9.88 3.13
C GLY A 138 12.91 -9.30 1.79
N GLY A 139 13.99 -9.87 1.28
CA GLY A 139 14.58 -9.50 -0.03
C GLY A 139 15.97 -8.90 0.10
N THR A 140 16.58 -8.61 -1.05
CA THR A 140 17.93 -8.02 -1.12
C THR A 140 17.83 -6.69 -1.86
N PRO A 141 18.36 -5.58 -1.30
CA PRO A 141 18.87 -5.47 0.07
C PRO A 141 17.79 -5.66 1.14
N GLU A 142 18.20 -5.99 2.36
CA GLU A 142 17.29 -6.07 3.49
C GLU A 142 16.69 -4.70 3.81
N VAL A 143 15.41 -4.69 4.16
CA VAL A 143 14.68 -3.46 4.51
C VAL A 143 14.53 -3.38 6.02
N ALA A 144 15.28 -2.48 6.62
CA ALA A 144 15.19 -2.24 8.07
C ALA A 144 13.92 -1.46 8.42
N PRO A 145 13.19 -1.87 9.48
CA PRO A 145 12.07 -1.09 10.00
C PRO A 145 12.54 0.23 10.59
N VAL A 146 11.76 1.30 10.36
CA VAL A 146 11.98 2.60 11.01
C VAL A 146 11.24 2.64 12.34
N GLU A 147 9.99 2.17 12.35
CA GLU A 147 9.12 2.19 13.51
C GLU A 147 8.09 1.06 13.41
N GLY A 148 7.68 0.50 14.54
CA GLY A 148 6.66 -0.55 14.59
C GLY A 148 5.66 -0.32 15.71
N HIS A 149 4.39 -0.56 15.41
CA HIS A 149 3.29 -0.44 16.36
C HIS A 149 2.44 -1.70 16.33
N MET A 150 1.98 -2.12 17.51
CA MET A 150 1.03 -3.21 17.65
C MET A 150 -0.18 -2.72 18.43
N THR A 151 -1.35 -2.74 17.80
CA THR A 151 -2.60 -2.28 18.39
C THR A 151 -3.51 -3.48 18.66
N PRO A 152 -3.86 -3.78 19.92
CA PRO A 152 -4.77 -4.85 20.26
C PRO A 152 -6.20 -4.53 19.81
N LEU A 153 -6.88 -5.54 19.26
CA LEU A 153 -8.32 -5.49 18.97
C LEU A 153 -9.06 -6.27 20.03
N ARG A 154 -9.98 -5.60 20.73
CA ARG A 154 -10.75 -6.19 21.81
C ARG A 154 -12.23 -6.32 21.43
N SER A 155 -12.90 -7.35 21.96
CA SER A 155 -14.34 -7.49 21.83
C SER A 155 -15.08 -6.30 22.42
N PRO A 156 -16.32 -6.02 21.99
CA PRO A 156 -17.22 -5.18 22.77
C PRO A 156 -17.30 -5.68 24.22
N ALA A 157 -17.50 -4.75 25.14
CA ALA A 157 -17.68 -5.10 26.55
C ALA A 157 -18.94 -5.96 26.72
N LEU A 158 -18.76 -7.16 27.27
CA LEU A 158 -19.87 -8.04 27.61
C LEU A 158 -20.18 -7.87 29.09
N PRO A 159 -21.46 -7.70 29.47
CA PRO A 159 -21.84 -7.66 30.88
C PRO A 159 -21.67 -9.07 31.49
N LEU A 160 -20.73 -9.22 32.38
CA LEU A 160 -20.53 -10.41 33.21
C LEU A 160 -20.89 -10.05 34.65
N GLY A 161 -22.15 -10.15 34.98
CA GLY A 161 -22.67 -9.68 36.28
C GLY A 161 -22.41 -8.17 36.45
N ASN A 162 -21.75 -7.77 37.52
CA ASN A 162 -21.41 -6.36 37.81
C ASN A 162 -20.07 -5.91 37.15
N ARG A 163 -19.45 -6.72 36.29
CA ARG A 163 -18.18 -6.39 35.64
C ARG A 163 -18.36 -6.40 34.12
N GLN A 164 -17.76 -5.44 33.46
CA GLN A 164 -17.59 -5.47 32.01
C GLN A 164 -16.28 -6.20 31.70
N SER A 165 -16.36 -7.25 30.92
CA SER A 165 -15.19 -7.99 30.47
C SER A 165 -15.02 -7.81 28.95
N THR A 166 -13.80 -7.51 28.53
CA THR A 166 -13.39 -7.53 27.13
C THR A 166 -12.31 -8.59 26.94
N TYR A 167 -12.37 -9.31 25.85
CA TYR A 167 -11.32 -10.27 25.50
C TYR A 167 -10.63 -9.88 24.19
N LEU A 168 -9.43 -10.38 24.01
CA LEU A 168 -8.62 -10.07 22.83
C LEU A 168 -9.12 -10.87 21.64
N VAL A 169 -9.58 -10.20 20.60
CA VAL A 169 -10.10 -10.84 19.36
C VAL A 169 -9.11 -10.79 18.20
N GLY A 170 -8.07 -9.98 18.32
CA GLY A 170 -7.07 -9.83 17.26
C GLY A 170 -6.05 -8.74 17.60
N ALA A 171 -5.27 -8.38 16.60
CA ALA A 171 -4.35 -7.25 16.65
C ALA A 171 -4.10 -6.70 15.25
N THR A 172 -3.66 -5.45 15.18
CA THR A 172 -3.07 -4.87 13.99
C THR A 172 -1.60 -4.61 14.26
N ILE A 173 -0.74 -5.16 13.41
CA ILE A 173 0.69 -4.86 13.41
C ILE A 173 0.94 -3.90 12.26
N GLN A 174 1.52 -2.74 12.54
CA GLN A 174 1.97 -1.79 11.53
C GLN A 174 3.46 -1.60 11.70
N VAL A 175 4.20 -1.68 10.60
CA VAL A 175 5.64 -1.37 10.57
C VAL A 175 5.89 -0.39 9.44
N ASP A 176 6.58 0.68 9.76
CA ASP A 176 6.96 1.75 8.85
C ASP A 176 8.40 1.54 8.37
N PHE A 177 8.60 1.76 7.10
CA PHE A 177 9.88 1.61 6.41
C PHE A 177 10.19 2.85 5.58
N ASP A 178 11.46 3.07 5.29
CA ASP A 178 11.87 4.05 4.29
C ASP A 178 11.50 3.55 2.89
N ALA A 179 10.69 4.32 2.16
CA ALA A 179 10.25 3.98 0.80
C ALA A 179 11.43 3.75 -0.16
N ALA A 180 12.53 4.51 -0.01
CA ALA A 180 13.72 4.38 -0.84
C ALA A 180 14.40 3.01 -0.71
N SER A 181 14.20 2.32 0.43
CA SER A 181 14.82 1.02 0.68
C SER A 181 14.12 -0.15 -0.03
N PHE A 182 12.88 0.03 -0.50
CA PHE A 182 12.13 -1.05 -1.15
C PHE A 182 12.63 -1.38 -2.55
N GLY A 183 13.09 -0.39 -3.30
CA GLY A 183 13.38 -0.56 -4.73
C GLY A 183 12.12 -0.91 -5.54
N GLN A 184 12.32 -1.24 -6.82
CA GLN A 184 11.23 -1.64 -7.74
C GLN A 184 11.17 -3.17 -7.82
N THR A 185 10.86 -3.84 -6.72
CA THR A 185 10.94 -5.30 -6.66
C THR A 185 9.75 -5.92 -5.95
N GLN A 186 9.53 -7.18 -6.27
CA GLN A 186 8.66 -8.03 -5.47
C GLN A 186 9.40 -8.45 -4.20
N ARG A 187 8.73 -8.37 -3.06
CA ARG A 187 9.29 -8.75 -1.77
C ARG A 187 8.38 -9.67 -0.99
N PRO A 188 8.92 -10.69 -0.33
CA PRO A 188 8.16 -11.49 0.62
C PRO A 188 7.90 -10.66 1.88
N VAL A 189 6.66 -10.71 2.35
CA VAL A 189 6.22 -10.13 3.62
C VAL A 189 5.69 -11.25 4.48
N SER A 190 6.20 -11.37 5.70
CA SER A 190 5.85 -12.45 6.61
C SER A 190 5.48 -11.93 7.99
N VAL A 191 4.62 -12.68 8.69
CA VAL A 191 4.38 -12.51 10.12
C VAL A 191 4.97 -13.72 10.83
N ILE A 192 5.81 -13.47 11.83
CA ILE A 192 6.56 -14.45 12.60
C ILE A 192 6.11 -14.40 14.06
N LEU A 193 5.92 -15.54 14.68
CA LEU A 193 5.70 -15.69 16.12
C LEU A 193 6.61 -16.81 16.65
N ASP A 194 7.40 -16.51 17.67
CA ASP A 194 8.32 -17.46 18.32
C ASP A 194 9.24 -18.16 17.29
N GLY A 195 9.79 -17.39 16.34
CA GLY A 195 10.65 -17.89 15.28
C GLY A 195 9.95 -18.70 14.17
N SER A 196 8.63 -18.91 14.28
CA SER A 196 7.84 -19.65 13.30
C SER A 196 7.06 -18.67 12.40
N GLU A 197 7.17 -18.87 11.08
CA GLU A 197 6.39 -18.11 10.11
C GLU A 197 4.91 -18.53 10.19
N ARG A 198 4.03 -17.56 10.45
CA ARG A 198 2.58 -17.77 10.58
C ARG A 198 1.84 -17.46 9.28
N ALA A 199 2.37 -16.55 8.49
CA ALA A 199 1.84 -16.20 7.17
C ALA A 199 2.92 -15.56 6.33
N ARG A 200 2.82 -15.75 5.00
CA ARG A 200 3.68 -15.11 4.01
C ARG A 200 2.90 -14.75 2.77
N VAL A 201 3.23 -13.60 2.19
CA VAL A 201 2.76 -13.16 0.87
C VAL A 201 3.92 -12.53 0.10
N THR A 202 3.85 -12.57 -1.22
CA THR A 202 4.74 -11.76 -2.05
C THR A 202 3.98 -10.52 -2.51
N ILE A 203 4.55 -9.35 -2.26
CA ILE A 203 3.98 -8.06 -2.65
C ILE A 203 4.87 -7.45 -3.72
N ASP A 204 4.26 -7.03 -4.82
CA ASP A 204 4.93 -6.27 -5.88
C ASP A 204 4.83 -4.77 -5.55
N PHE A 205 5.90 -4.23 -5.00
CA PHE A 205 5.98 -2.81 -4.65
C PHE A 205 6.15 -1.91 -5.88
N SER A 206 6.61 -2.45 -7.02
CA SER A 206 6.71 -1.70 -8.26
C SER A 206 5.35 -1.35 -8.86
N ALA A 207 4.31 -2.13 -8.55
CA ALA A 207 2.94 -1.91 -9.01
C ALA A 207 2.14 -0.93 -8.14
N LEU A 208 2.73 -0.42 -7.03
CA LEU A 208 2.09 0.50 -6.09
C LEU A 208 2.56 1.94 -6.33
N GLU A 209 1.63 2.90 -6.17
CA GLU A 209 1.89 4.34 -6.24
C GLU A 209 2.16 4.94 -4.86
#